data_04e506334f6e808cd91b5bbed362fe47
#
_entry.id   04e506334f6e808cd91b5bbed362fe47
#
_cell.length_a   1.000
_cell.length_b   1.000
_cell.length_c   1.000
_cell.angle_alpha   90.00
_cell.angle_beta   90.00
_cell.angle_gamma   90.00
#
_symmetry.space_group_name_H-M   'P 1'
#
loop_
_entity.id
_entity.type
_entity.pdbx_description
1 polymer ?
#
loop_
_entity_poly.entity_id
_entity_poly.type
_entity_poly.pdbx_seq_one_letter_code
_entity_poly.pdbx_strand_id
1 'polypeptide(L)'
;MLDEIMLTQDSVTAIVGAGGKTSLMLYLARMVPRTCLITTTTKVGSDQILEADARFCYSEFLMRNTPVYPKRMIWVSPELSTSNTKISGFELDQFSEFAAVAKKRMLPVIVEADGAHM
;
A
#
# COMPACT_ATOMS: atom_id res chain seq x y z
N MET A 1 -20.78 -2.30 1.03
CA MET A 1 -19.46 -2.56 0.45
C MET A 1 -18.44 -1.63 1.03
N LEU A 2 -18.28 -0.43 0.47
CA LEU A 2 -17.29 0.49 1.05
C LEU A 2 -17.66 0.91 2.47
N ASP A 3 -18.91 1.01 2.77
CA ASP A 3 -19.39 1.39 4.09
C ASP A 3 -19.08 0.37 5.18
N GLU A 4 -18.67 -0.84 4.79
CA GLU A 4 -18.30 -1.87 5.73
C GLU A 4 -16.81 -1.89 6.02
N ILE A 5 -16.03 -1.09 5.30
CA ILE A 5 -14.58 -1.05 5.47
C ILE A 5 -14.25 -0.07 6.58
N MET A 6 -13.63 -0.57 7.63
CA MET A 6 -13.21 0.25 8.75
C MET A 6 -11.69 0.37 8.75
N LEU A 7 -11.20 1.58 8.54
CA LEU A 7 -9.77 1.85 8.49
C LEU A 7 -9.31 2.42 9.83
N THR A 8 -8.67 1.61 10.64
CA THR A 8 -8.09 2.04 11.91
C THR A 8 -6.62 2.39 11.73
N GLN A 9 -6.02 2.93 12.77
CA GLN A 9 -4.64 3.43 12.70
C GLN A 9 -3.62 2.37 12.35
N ASP A 10 -3.89 1.13 12.70
CA ASP A 10 -2.95 0.02 12.52
C ASP A 10 -3.55 -1.10 11.68
N SER A 11 -4.60 -0.81 10.94
CA SER A 11 -5.30 -1.83 10.18
C SER A 11 -4.65 -2.11 8.84
N VAL A 12 -4.84 -3.34 8.35
CA VAL A 12 -4.53 -3.72 6.98
C VAL A 12 -5.85 -4.00 6.29
N THR A 13 -6.10 -3.30 5.19
CA THR A 13 -7.30 -3.48 4.38
C THR A 13 -6.90 -4.04 3.03
N ALA A 14 -7.40 -5.22 2.70
CA ALA A 14 -7.12 -5.84 1.41
C ALA A 14 -8.26 -5.57 0.44
N ILE A 15 -7.91 -5.20 -0.78
CA ILE A 15 -8.85 -4.98 -1.86
C ILE A 15 -8.66 -6.09 -2.87
N VAL A 16 -9.71 -6.89 -3.07
CA VAL A 16 -9.68 -8.03 -3.98
C VAL A 16 -10.80 -7.87 -5.01
N GLY A 17 -10.71 -8.63 -6.08
CA GLY A 17 -11.73 -8.60 -7.12
C GLY A 17 -11.13 -8.36 -8.49
N ALA A 18 -12.01 -8.19 -9.47
CA ALA A 18 -11.61 -8.01 -10.86
C ALA A 18 -11.81 -6.55 -11.27
N GLY A 19 -10.74 -5.90 -11.72
CA GLY A 19 -10.80 -4.55 -12.28
C GLY A 19 -11.03 -3.45 -11.23
N GLY A 20 -10.51 -2.29 -11.49
CA GLY A 20 -10.76 -1.11 -10.67
C GLY A 20 -10.13 -1.10 -9.29
N LYS A 21 -9.34 -2.10 -8.94
CA LYS A 21 -8.77 -2.22 -7.60
C LYS A 21 -7.83 -1.08 -7.25
N THR A 22 -6.99 -0.69 -8.20
CA THR A 22 -6.02 0.38 -7.95
C THR A 22 -6.73 1.70 -7.72
N SER A 23 -7.74 2.00 -8.51
CA SER A 23 -8.53 3.23 -8.33
C SER A 23 -9.22 3.25 -6.97
N LEU A 24 -9.77 2.11 -6.55
CA LEU A 24 -10.43 2.01 -5.25
C LEU A 24 -9.42 2.18 -4.12
N MET A 25 -8.25 1.57 -4.25
CA MET A 25 -7.19 1.71 -3.25
C MET A 25 -6.79 3.16 -3.06
N LEU A 26 -6.58 3.88 -4.16
CA LEU A 26 -6.22 5.30 -4.11
C LEU A 26 -7.34 6.14 -3.49
N TYR A 27 -8.58 5.83 -3.85
CA TYR A 27 -9.73 6.53 -3.30
C TYR A 27 -9.80 6.35 -1.77
N LEU A 28 -9.67 5.11 -1.30
CA LEU A 28 -9.72 4.83 0.13
C LEU A 28 -8.55 5.47 0.88
N ALA A 29 -7.37 5.46 0.28
CA ALA A 29 -6.20 6.07 0.91
C ALA A 29 -6.41 7.57 1.11
N ARG A 30 -7.07 8.23 0.16
CA ARG A 30 -7.37 9.65 0.29
C ARG A 30 -8.37 9.93 1.42
N MET A 31 -9.21 8.94 1.73
CA MET A 31 -10.22 9.09 2.79
C MET A 31 -9.64 8.91 4.18
N VAL A 32 -8.48 8.29 4.31
CA VAL A 32 -7.83 8.10 5.60
C VAL A 32 -7.33 9.47 6.09
N PRO A 33 -7.69 9.90 7.31
CA PRO A 33 -7.34 11.25 7.76
C PRO A 33 -5.89 11.41 8.24
N ARG A 34 -5.05 10.43 7.97
CA ARG A 34 -3.65 10.44 8.39
C ARG A 34 -2.82 9.73 7.33
N THR A 35 -1.50 9.65 7.55
CA THR A 35 -0.62 8.95 6.63
C THR A 35 -1.08 7.51 6.46
N CYS A 36 -1.15 7.07 5.20
CA CYS A 36 -1.59 5.74 4.82
C CYS A 36 -0.57 5.13 3.87
N LEU A 37 -0.24 3.87 4.11
CA LEU A 37 0.64 3.11 3.21
C LEU A 37 -0.21 2.36 2.22
N ILE A 38 0.20 2.37 0.95
CA ILE A 38 -0.47 1.63 -0.10
C ILE A 38 0.53 0.71 -0.78
N THR A 39 0.08 -0.46 -1.18
CA THR A 39 0.95 -1.44 -1.82
C THR A 39 0.13 -2.49 -2.56
N THR A 40 0.81 -3.47 -3.11
CA THR A 40 0.18 -4.57 -3.83
C THR A 40 0.94 -5.86 -3.60
N THR A 41 0.24 -6.98 -3.74
CA THR A 41 0.86 -8.31 -3.82
C THR A 41 0.80 -8.83 -5.26
N THR A 42 0.34 -8.01 -6.19
CA THR A 42 0.34 -8.31 -7.62
C THR A 42 1.26 -7.33 -8.35
N LYS A 43 1.21 -7.31 -9.67
CA LYS A 43 1.96 -6.32 -10.45
C LYS A 43 1.05 -5.14 -10.75
N VAL A 44 1.60 -3.95 -10.70
CA VAL A 44 0.88 -2.72 -11.09
C VAL A 44 1.71 -1.94 -12.09
N GLY A 45 1.03 -1.12 -12.89
CA GLY A 45 1.73 -0.22 -13.80
C GLY A 45 2.44 0.87 -13.02
N SER A 46 3.63 1.24 -13.46
CA SER A 46 4.41 2.27 -12.78
C SER A 46 3.71 3.63 -12.78
N ASP A 47 2.88 3.89 -13.79
CA ASP A 47 2.12 5.13 -13.86
C ASP A 47 1.00 5.21 -12.83
N GLN A 48 0.51 4.07 -12.37
CA GLN A 48 -0.59 4.02 -11.39
C GLN A 48 -0.16 4.51 -10.02
N ILE A 49 1.11 4.35 -9.68
CA ILE A 49 1.60 4.77 -8.37
C ILE A 49 2.07 6.22 -8.34
N LEU A 50 1.99 6.92 -9.47
CA LEU A 50 2.39 8.33 -9.52
C LEU A 50 1.50 9.22 -8.67
N GLU A 51 0.30 8.78 -8.34
CA GLU A 51 -0.60 9.55 -7.49
C GLU A 51 -0.21 9.50 -6.02
N ALA A 52 0.71 8.63 -5.64
CA ALA A 52 1.20 8.60 -4.27
C ALA A 52 2.08 9.81 -3.99
N ASP A 53 2.02 10.31 -2.77
CA ASP A 53 2.84 11.46 -2.36
C ASP A 53 4.31 11.10 -2.28
N ALA A 54 4.61 9.84 -1.97
CA ALA A 54 5.98 9.33 -1.93
C ALA A 54 5.98 7.86 -2.32
N ARG A 55 7.13 7.39 -2.78
CA ARG A 55 7.30 6.00 -3.18
C ARG A 55 8.61 5.50 -2.61
N PHE A 56 8.54 4.43 -1.83
CA PHE A 56 9.72 3.81 -1.22
C PHE A 56 9.80 2.35 -1.59
N CYS A 57 11.02 1.84 -1.76
CA CYS A 57 11.22 0.40 -1.69
C CYS A 57 11.23 -0.01 -0.21
N TYR A 58 11.09 -1.30 0.04
CA TYR A 58 10.95 -1.79 1.41
C TYR A 58 12.15 -1.41 2.29
N SER A 59 13.36 -1.54 1.76
CA SER A 59 14.56 -1.19 2.53
C SER A 59 14.58 0.29 2.91
N GLU A 60 14.16 1.17 2.01
CA GLU A 60 14.06 2.58 2.30
C GLU A 60 13.01 2.86 3.36
N PHE A 61 11.87 2.19 3.25
CA PHE A 61 10.80 2.35 4.22
C PHE A 61 11.28 1.97 5.62
N LEU A 62 12.02 0.87 5.74
CA LEU A 62 12.53 0.42 7.03
C LEU A 62 13.49 1.43 7.65
N MET A 63 14.27 2.11 6.82
CA MET A 63 15.29 3.05 7.30
C MET A 63 14.74 4.44 7.60
N ARG A 64 13.55 4.76 7.13
CA ARG A 64 13.01 6.10 7.29
C ARG A 64 11.98 6.14 8.40
N ASN A 65 11.92 7.29 9.08
CA ASN A 65 10.80 7.61 9.94
C ASN A 65 9.69 8.17 9.07
N THR A 66 8.62 7.40 8.91
CA THR A 66 7.52 7.79 8.05
C THR A 66 6.68 8.85 8.78
N PRO A 67 6.51 10.03 8.20
CA PRO A 67 5.72 11.07 8.87
C PRO A 67 4.25 10.68 8.91
N VAL A 68 3.64 10.87 10.06
CA VAL A 68 2.20 10.66 10.23
C VAL A 68 1.47 11.95 9.92
N TYR A 69 2.10 13.06 10.19
CA TYR A 69 1.57 14.39 9.93
C TYR A 69 2.65 15.24 9.29
N PRO A 70 2.34 15.97 8.21
CA PRO A 70 1.04 16.00 7.53
C PRO A 70 0.69 14.68 6.86
N LYS A 71 -0.61 14.50 6.61
CA LYS A 71 -1.13 13.32 5.93
C LYS A 71 -0.40 13.08 4.60
N ARG A 72 -0.02 11.84 4.37
CA ARG A 72 0.62 11.43 3.12
C ARG A 72 0.11 10.08 2.68
N MET A 73 0.07 9.89 1.37
CA MET A 73 -0.22 8.59 0.77
C MET A 73 1.11 8.05 0.23
N ILE A 74 1.60 6.98 0.83
CA ILE A 74 2.94 6.48 0.56
C ILE A 74 2.88 5.07 -0.04
N TRP A 75 3.45 4.94 -1.22
CA TRP A 75 3.59 3.65 -1.89
C TRP A 75 4.84 2.94 -1.39
N VAL A 76 4.71 1.67 -1.02
CA VAL A 76 5.85 0.83 -0.64
C VAL A 76 5.80 -0.44 -1.47
N SER A 77 6.94 -0.81 -2.03
CA SER A 77 7.07 -2.03 -2.83
C SER A 77 8.39 -2.73 -2.47
N PRO A 78 8.54 -4.04 -2.83
CA PRO A 78 9.81 -4.73 -2.55
C PRO A 78 10.98 -4.01 -3.18
N GLU A 79 10.82 -3.59 -4.43
CA GLU A 79 11.83 -2.88 -5.19
C GLU A 79 11.18 -1.84 -6.08
N LEU A 80 11.91 -0.78 -6.37
CA LEU A 80 11.51 0.19 -7.37
C LEU A 80 12.38 -0.01 -8.59
N SER A 81 11.76 -0.54 -9.65
CA SER A 81 12.46 -0.71 -10.92
C SER A 81 12.32 0.54 -11.76
N THR A 82 13.43 1.00 -12.31
CA THR A 82 13.42 2.16 -13.21
C THR A 82 13.32 1.76 -14.67
N SER A 83 13.43 0.47 -14.96
CA SER A 83 13.51 0.00 -16.35
C SER A 83 12.23 -0.62 -16.87
N ASN A 84 11.28 -0.94 -16.02
CA ASN A 84 10.05 -1.62 -16.39
C ASN A 84 8.83 -0.73 -16.21
N THR A 85 7.81 -0.99 -17.03
CA THR A 85 6.54 -0.29 -16.91
C THR A 85 5.67 -0.86 -15.79
N LYS A 86 6.07 -1.99 -15.22
CA LYS A 86 5.33 -2.61 -14.12
C LYS A 86 6.23 -2.80 -12.91
N ILE A 87 5.62 -2.66 -11.75
CA ILE A 87 6.29 -2.82 -10.46
C ILE A 87 5.73 -4.07 -9.81
N SER A 88 6.64 -4.94 -9.37
CA SER A 88 6.26 -6.19 -8.70
C SER A 88 5.72 -5.91 -7.31
N GLY A 89 4.73 -6.69 -6.91
CA GLY A 89 4.19 -6.62 -5.56
C GLY A 89 4.97 -7.47 -4.58
N PHE A 90 4.61 -7.35 -3.33
CA PHE A 90 5.19 -8.18 -2.27
C PHE A 90 4.77 -9.63 -2.41
N GLU A 91 5.69 -10.54 -2.12
CA GLU A 91 5.32 -11.91 -1.86
C GLU A 91 4.67 -11.99 -0.48
N LEU A 92 3.85 -13.01 -0.24
CA LEU A 92 3.04 -13.05 0.98
C LEU A 92 3.88 -13.02 2.26
N ASP A 93 4.99 -13.75 2.31
CA ASP A 93 5.85 -13.75 3.49
C ASP A 93 6.43 -12.37 3.75
N GLN A 94 6.89 -11.72 2.71
CA GLN A 94 7.46 -10.38 2.81
C GLN A 94 6.39 -9.36 3.15
N PHE A 95 5.20 -9.52 2.60
CA PHE A 95 4.09 -8.63 2.94
C PHE A 95 3.72 -8.74 4.41
N SER A 96 3.71 -9.94 4.96
CA SER A 96 3.42 -10.15 6.38
C SER A 96 4.42 -9.41 7.25
N GLU A 97 5.69 -9.46 6.88
CA GLU A 97 6.73 -8.73 7.60
C GLU A 97 6.51 -7.21 7.50
N PHE A 98 6.23 -6.72 6.30
CA PHE A 98 5.93 -5.32 6.08
C PHE A 98 4.71 -4.86 6.91
N ALA A 99 3.65 -5.65 6.89
CA ALA A 99 2.44 -5.33 7.63
C ALA A 99 2.70 -5.25 9.14
N ALA A 100 3.55 -6.14 9.66
CA ALA A 100 3.91 -6.13 11.08
C ALA A 100 4.66 -4.85 11.44
N VAL A 101 5.58 -4.41 10.58
CA VAL A 101 6.30 -3.15 10.81
C VAL A 101 5.34 -1.96 10.75
N ALA A 102 4.44 -1.95 9.78
CA ALA A 102 3.46 -0.87 9.66
C ALA A 102 2.57 -0.79 10.90
N LYS A 103 2.11 -1.93 11.39
CA LYS A 103 1.29 -1.98 12.61
C LYS A 103 2.06 -1.42 13.80
N LYS A 104 3.31 -1.79 13.92
CA LYS A 104 4.17 -1.30 15.02
C LYS A 104 4.32 0.22 14.97
N ARG A 105 4.35 0.79 13.78
CA ARG A 105 4.43 2.23 13.57
C ARG A 105 3.07 2.91 13.56
N MET A 106 1.99 2.15 13.77
CA MET A 106 0.62 2.63 13.78
C MET A 106 0.23 3.29 12.45
N LEU A 107 0.64 2.69 11.34
CA LEU A 107 0.34 3.18 10.00
C LEU A 107 -0.65 2.23 9.33
N PRO A 108 -1.82 2.71 8.91
CA PRO A 108 -2.75 1.88 8.16
C PRO A 108 -2.20 1.52 6.78
N VAL A 109 -2.51 0.32 6.33
CA VAL A 109 -2.06 -0.20 5.04
C VAL A 109 -3.28 -0.59 4.22
N ILE A 110 -3.31 -0.17 2.97
CA ILE A 110 -4.28 -0.66 2.00
C ILE A 110 -3.50 -1.42 0.94
N VAL A 111 -3.86 -2.68 0.73
CA VAL A 111 -3.16 -3.53 -0.20
C VAL A 111 -4.11 -4.03 -1.29
N GLU A 112 -3.66 -3.91 -2.53
CA GLU A 112 -4.34 -4.49 -3.67
C GLU A 112 -3.83 -5.92 -3.83
N ALA A 113 -4.72 -6.89 -3.75
CA ALA A 113 -4.34 -8.30 -3.74
C ALA A 113 -5.13 -9.09 -4.76
N ASP A 114 -4.52 -10.18 -5.22
CA ASP A 114 -5.21 -11.14 -6.07
C ASP A 114 -6.08 -12.03 -5.16
N GLY A 115 -7.38 -12.05 -5.44
CA GLY A 115 -8.31 -12.84 -4.63
C GLY A 115 -7.98 -14.32 -4.57
N ALA A 116 -7.28 -14.83 -5.56
CA ALA A 116 -6.90 -16.25 -5.56
C ALA A 116 -5.88 -16.58 -4.47
N HIS A 117 -5.21 -15.59 -3.93
CA HIS A 117 -4.15 -15.78 -2.94
C HIS A 117 -4.54 -15.30 -1.54
N MET A 118 -5.78 -14.93 -1.37
CA MET A 118 -6.30 -14.46 -0.09
C MET A 118 -7.18 -15.52 0.61
#